data_a17a17e64495b3175ccfd5018ad74bf1
#
_entry.id   a17a17e64495b3175ccfd5018ad74bf1
#
_cell.length_a   1.000
_cell.length_b   1.000
_cell.length_c   1.000
_cell.angle_alpha   90.00
_cell.angle_beta   90.00
_cell.angle_gamma   90.00
#
_symmetry.space_group_name_H-M   'P 1'
#
loop_
_entity.id
_entity.type
_entity.pdbx_description
1 polymer ?
#
loop_
_entity_poly.entity_id
_entity_poly.type
_entity_poly.pdbx_seq_one_letter_code
_entity_poly.pdbx_strand_id
1 'polypeptide(L)' 'ILEYTDCGILILGKQGRILIEGRYLQIPFYTSEEMKITGQIDQIRYL' A
#
# COMPACT_ATOMS: atom_id res chain seq x y z
N ILE A 1 -1.08 5.88 -6.14
CA ILE A 1 -0.91 4.41 -6.20
C ILE A 1 -0.29 4.05 -7.53
N LEU A 2 0.84 3.36 -7.50
CA LEU A 2 1.52 2.92 -8.70
C LEU A 2 1.08 1.52 -9.13
N GLU A 3 0.85 0.64 -8.16
CA GLU A 3 0.36 -0.71 -8.41
C GLU A 3 -0.54 -1.14 -7.26
N TYR A 4 -1.54 -1.95 -7.56
CA TYR A 4 -2.43 -2.46 -6.54
C TYR A 4 -2.88 -3.86 -6.93
N THR A 5 -2.50 -4.83 -6.10
CA THR A 5 -2.99 -6.19 -6.17
C THR A 5 -3.38 -6.62 -4.75
N ASP A 6 -3.97 -7.79 -4.62
CA ASP A 6 -4.32 -8.29 -3.29
C ASP A 6 -3.09 -8.74 -2.49
N CYS A 7 -1.92 -8.81 -3.12
CA CYS A 7 -0.68 -9.21 -2.46
C CYS A 7 0.35 -8.11 -2.35
N GLY A 8 0.15 -7.00 -3.04
CA GLY A 8 1.12 -5.92 -3.03
C GLY A 8 0.52 -4.59 -3.44
N ILE A 9 0.91 -3.55 -2.73
CA ILE A 9 0.49 -2.19 -3.02
C ILE A 9 1.74 -1.33 -3.09
N LEU A 10 1.96 -0.69 -4.23
CA LEU A 10 3.10 0.20 -4.42
C LEU A 10 2.60 1.63 -4.46
N ILE A 11 3.13 2.44 -3.58
CA ILE A 11 2.69 3.82 -3.37
C ILE A 11 3.88 4.76 -3.59
N LEU A 12 3.62 5.89 -4.21
CA LEU A 12 4.61 6.94 -4.30
C LEU A 12 4.39 7.93 -3.16
N GLY A 13 5.33 7.98 -2.23
CA GLY A 13 5.32 8.93 -1.13
C GLY A 13 6.21 10.13 -1.42
N LYS A 14 6.31 11.03 -0.46
CA LYS A 14 7.10 12.25 -0.61
C LYS A 14 8.59 11.97 -0.72
N GLN A 15 9.06 10.91 -0.08
CA GLN A 15 10.48 10.58 -0.03
C GLN A 15 10.85 9.37 -0.85
N GLY A 16 9.92 8.88 -1.67
CA GLY A 16 10.19 7.74 -2.52
C GLY A 16 9.02 6.77 -2.53
N ARG A 17 9.31 5.54 -2.92
CA ARG A 17 8.27 4.53 -3.09
C ARG A 17 8.15 3.67 -1.84
N ILE A 18 6.94 3.27 -1.55
CA ILE A 18 6.64 2.39 -0.44
C ILE A 18 5.93 1.17 -0.99
N LEU A 19 6.46 -0.01 -0.69
CA LEU A 19 5.86 -1.27 -1.11
C LEU A 19 5.30 -1.99 0.11
N ILE A 20 4.00 -2.27 0.07
CA ILE A 20 3.30 -3.00 1.11
C ILE A 20 2.98 -4.38 0.57
N GLU A 21 3.45 -5.41 1.24
CA GLU A 21 3.27 -6.79 0.81
C GLU A 21 2.48 -7.58 1.85
N GLY A 22 1.62 -8.44 1.37
CA GLY A 22 0.81 -9.25 2.26
C GLY A 22 -0.20 -10.10 1.50
N ARG A 23 -1.38 -10.29 2.12
CA ARG A 23 -2.45 -11.11 1.54
C ARG A 23 -3.78 -10.44 1.76
N TYR A 24 -4.66 -10.60 0.77
CA TYR A 24 -6.01 -10.07 0.84
C TYR A 24 -6.03 -8.57 1.12
N LEU A 25 -5.07 -7.85 0.54
CA LEU A 25 -4.93 -6.42 0.76
C LEU A 25 -6.06 -5.67 0.06
N GLN A 26 -6.62 -4.70 0.76
CA GLN A 26 -7.68 -3.85 0.22
C GLN A 26 -7.45 -2.41 0.66
N ILE A 27 -7.93 -1.48 -0.14
CA ILE A 27 -7.88 -0.06 0.16
C ILE A 27 -9.33 0.43 0.26
N PRO A 28 -9.98 0.29 1.42
CA PRO A 28 -11.37 0.73 1.57
C PRO A 28 -11.54 2.24 1.62
N PHE A 29 -10.46 2.96 1.84
CA PHE A 29 -10.51 4.40 2.01
C PHE A 29 -9.25 5.04 1.45
N TYR A 30 -9.43 6.10 0.66
CA TYR A 30 -8.32 6.76 0.00
C TYR A 30 -8.66 8.22 -0.26
N THR A 31 -7.83 9.12 0.20
CA THR A 31 -7.91 10.54 -0.10
C THR A 31 -6.53 11.04 -0.48
N SER A 32 -6.43 12.33 -0.80
CA SER A 32 -5.13 12.93 -1.12
C SER A 32 -4.18 12.96 0.09
N GLU A 33 -4.70 12.79 1.30
CA GLU A 33 -3.90 12.90 2.51
C GLU A 33 -3.83 11.60 3.31
N GLU A 34 -4.74 10.68 3.08
CA GLU A 34 -4.84 9.46 3.87
C GLU A 34 -5.16 8.26 3.00
N MET A 35 -4.69 7.11 3.42
CA MET A 35 -5.02 5.85 2.80
C MET A 35 -5.15 4.80 3.88
N LYS A 36 -6.25 4.08 3.87
CA LYS A 36 -6.44 2.95 4.77
C LYS A 36 -6.23 1.66 4.01
N ILE A 37 -5.39 0.80 4.54
CA ILE A 37 -5.11 -0.51 3.96
C ILE A 37 -5.50 -1.57 4.97
N THR A 38 -6.28 -2.55 4.53
CA THR A 38 -6.69 -3.66 5.37
C THR A 38 -6.22 -4.97 4.77
N GLY A 39 -6.30 -6.03 5.54
CA GLY A 39 -5.83 -7.34 5.15
C GLY A 39 -4.68 -7.78 6.04
N GLN A 40 -3.98 -8.81 5.59
CA GLN A 40 -2.80 -9.28 6.32
C GLN A 40 -1.57 -8.61 5.73
N ILE A 41 -0.94 -7.74 6.50
CA ILE A 41 0.28 -7.05 6.07
C ILE A 41 1.47 -7.82 6.61
N ASP A 42 2.28 -8.36 5.72
CA ASP A 42 3.45 -9.14 6.11
C ASP A 42 4.70 -8.27 6.16
N GLN A 43 4.83 -7.30 5.26
CA GLN A 43 6.05 -6.51 5.17
C GLN A 43 5.77 -5.15 4.54
N ILE A 44 6.47 -4.13 5.01
CA ILE A 44 6.46 -2.80 4.41
C ILE A 44 7.91 -2.45 4.10
N ARG A 45 8.18 -2.10 2.85
CA ARG A 45 9.52 -1.73 2.42
C ARG A 45 9.53 -0.33 1.84
N TYR A 46 10.55 0.43 2.20
CA TYR A 46 10.79 1.76 1.64
C TYR A 46 11.89 1.63 0.58
N LEU A 47 11.54 1.99 -0.63
CA LEU A 47 12.45 1.80 -1.78
C LEU A 47 13.16 3.09 -2.17
#